data_f6eafcbabd3034a213a42a64caa15d4c
#
_entry.id   f6eafcbabd3034a213a42a64caa15d4c
#
_cell.length_a   1.000
_cell.length_b   1.000
_cell.length_c   1.000
_cell.angle_alpha   90.00
_cell.angle_beta   90.00
_cell.angle_gamma   90.00
#
_symmetry.space_group_name_H-M   'P 1'
#
loop_
_entity.id
_entity.type
_entity.pdbx_description
1 polymer ?
#
loop_
_entity_poly.entity_id
_entity_poly.type
_entity_poly.pdbx_seq_one_letter_code
_entity_poly.pdbx_strand_id
1 'polypeptide(L)'
;SFVSRGLGDVYKRQVGILPGLGASVASFLSYGLAKKAAKDPSRFGKGAIEGIAAAESADNAVVPSSLVPLFALGIPGSVIAAILIGAFIIQGVTPGPLMFVQQPELVNGIYLSMICASLLLLFIGFFGQKIFSLLSLVSLRLIIPSVIFFCAIGSYLQGLSLIHISEPT
;
A
#
# COMPACT_ATOMS: atom_id res chain seq x y z
N SER A 1 5.59 9.47 -24.32
CA SER A 1 4.82 10.67 -24.60
C SER A 1 4.14 11.17 -23.32
N PHE A 2 3.93 12.48 -23.23
CA PHE A 2 3.37 13.15 -22.04
C PHE A 2 1.93 12.70 -21.73
N VAL A 3 1.15 12.39 -22.76
CA VAL A 3 -0.25 11.94 -22.65
C VAL A 3 -0.36 10.56 -22.01
N SER A 4 0.57 9.64 -22.29
CA SER A 4 0.55 8.30 -21.68
C SER A 4 0.90 8.32 -20.19
N ARG A 5 1.70 9.29 -19.73
CA ARG A 5 2.02 9.48 -18.32
C ARG A 5 0.81 10.04 -17.55
N GLY A 6 0.14 11.06 -18.08
CA GLY A 6 -1.03 11.67 -17.44
C GLY A 6 -2.23 10.72 -17.33
N LEU A 7 -2.53 9.94 -18.36
CA LEU A 7 -3.58 8.92 -18.33
C LEU A 7 -3.28 7.82 -17.29
N GLY A 8 -2.01 7.40 -17.21
CA GLY A 8 -1.59 6.42 -16.20
C GLY A 8 -1.81 6.91 -14.78
N ASP A 9 -1.50 8.16 -14.48
CA ASP A 9 -1.62 8.72 -13.13
C ASP A 9 -3.08 8.94 -12.71
N VAL A 10 -3.95 9.37 -13.62
CA VAL A 10 -5.40 9.49 -13.37
C VAL A 10 -6.00 8.11 -13.08
N TYR A 11 -5.65 7.11 -13.90
CA TYR A 11 -6.18 5.75 -13.75
C TYR A 11 -5.75 5.09 -12.43
N LYS A 12 -4.50 5.30 -12.01
CA LYS A 12 -3.98 4.78 -10.73
C LYS A 12 -4.77 5.29 -9.53
N ARG A 13 -5.11 6.58 -9.53
CA ARG A 13 -5.90 7.20 -8.46
C ARG A 13 -7.35 6.72 -8.47
N GLN A 14 -7.95 6.58 -9.65
CA GLN A 14 -9.33 6.09 -9.78
C GLN A 14 -9.49 4.66 -9.27
N VAL A 15 -8.55 3.77 -9.57
CA VAL A 15 -8.56 2.39 -9.07
C VAL A 15 -8.46 2.35 -7.53
N GLY A 16 -7.69 3.25 -6.93
CA GLY A 16 -7.56 3.33 -5.47
C GLY A 16 -8.84 3.78 -4.75
N ILE A 17 -9.70 4.56 -5.41
CA ILE A 17 -10.98 5.02 -4.85
C ILE A 17 -12.01 3.89 -4.84
N LEU A 18 -11.89 2.89 -5.72
CA LEU A 18 -12.85 1.78 -5.79
C LEU A 18 -12.63 0.81 -4.62
N PRO A 19 -13.64 0.63 -3.75
CA PRO A 19 -13.53 -0.26 -2.60
C PRO A 19 -13.19 -1.70 -3.02
N GLY A 20 -12.23 -2.32 -2.34
CA GLY A 20 -11.91 -3.74 -2.51
C GLY A 20 -10.93 -4.09 -3.62
N LEU A 21 -10.58 -3.18 -4.53
CA LEU A 21 -9.59 -3.48 -5.59
C LEU A 21 -8.16 -3.55 -5.06
N GLY A 22 -7.82 -2.71 -4.09
CA GLY A 22 -6.52 -2.72 -3.42
C GLY A 22 -5.32 -2.37 -4.32
N ALA A 23 -4.16 -2.32 -3.69
CA ALA A 23 -2.90 -1.95 -4.32
C ALA A 23 -2.44 -2.97 -5.37
N SER A 24 -2.68 -4.26 -5.14
CA SER A 24 -2.27 -5.33 -6.05
C SER A 24 -2.89 -5.19 -7.44
N VAL A 25 -4.20 -4.95 -7.50
CA VAL A 25 -4.92 -4.76 -8.78
C VAL A 25 -4.40 -3.52 -9.51
N ALA A 26 -4.19 -2.43 -8.78
CA ALA A 26 -3.65 -1.19 -9.35
C ALA A 26 -2.25 -1.37 -9.93
N SER A 27 -1.38 -2.11 -9.23
CA SER A 27 -0.02 -2.42 -9.69
C SER A 27 -0.03 -3.25 -10.97
N PHE A 28 -0.85 -4.30 -11.05
CA PHE A 28 -0.99 -5.11 -12.28
C PHE A 28 -1.54 -4.32 -13.46
N LEU A 29 -2.57 -3.52 -13.24
CA LEU A 29 -3.15 -2.67 -14.28
C LEU A 29 -2.15 -1.62 -14.77
N SER A 30 -1.43 -0.99 -13.85
CA SER A 30 -0.41 0.00 -14.20
C SER A 30 0.74 -0.62 -14.99
N TYR A 31 1.20 -1.80 -14.60
CA TYR A 31 2.19 -2.56 -15.37
C TYR A 31 1.68 -2.88 -16.78
N GLY A 32 0.44 -3.38 -16.91
CA GLY A 32 -0.17 -3.69 -18.19
C GLY A 32 -0.31 -2.47 -19.11
N LEU A 33 -0.70 -1.32 -18.56
CA LEU A 33 -0.78 -0.06 -19.30
C LEU A 33 0.60 0.43 -19.72
N ALA A 34 1.60 0.36 -18.84
CA ALA A 34 2.98 0.72 -19.17
C ALA A 34 3.53 -0.15 -20.30
N LYS A 35 3.27 -1.46 -20.27
CA LYS A 35 3.66 -2.39 -21.33
C LYS A 35 3.00 -2.06 -22.66
N LYS A 36 1.70 -1.73 -22.68
CA LYS A 36 0.97 -1.33 -23.89
C LYS A 36 1.46 0.01 -24.46
N ALA A 37 1.86 0.94 -23.59
CA ALA A 37 2.34 2.26 -23.98
C ALA A 37 3.83 2.30 -24.33
N ALA A 38 4.55 1.23 -24.07
CA ALA A 38 5.99 1.13 -24.33
C ALA A 38 6.29 1.05 -25.83
N LYS A 39 7.41 1.66 -26.25
CA LYS A 39 7.91 1.54 -27.62
C LYS A 39 8.32 0.10 -27.98
N ASP A 40 8.84 -0.63 -26.98
CA ASP A 40 9.25 -2.03 -27.10
C ASP A 40 8.66 -2.85 -25.94
N PRO A 41 7.47 -3.45 -26.12
CA PRO A 41 6.82 -4.27 -25.10
C PRO A 41 7.57 -5.58 -24.78
N SER A 42 8.49 -6.03 -25.64
CA SER A 42 9.21 -7.30 -25.46
C SER A 42 10.21 -7.28 -24.30
N ARG A 43 10.61 -6.09 -23.86
CA ARG A 43 11.49 -5.87 -22.71
C ARG A 43 10.80 -6.13 -21.36
N PHE A 44 9.46 -6.07 -21.33
CA PHE A 44 8.69 -6.32 -20.09
C PHE A 44 8.77 -7.80 -19.71
N GLY A 45 9.08 -8.06 -18.44
CA GLY A 45 9.43 -9.40 -17.96
C GLY A 45 10.91 -9.77 -18.10
N LYS A 46 11.74 -8.88 -18.71
CA LYS A 46 13.17 -9.07 -18.90
C LYS A 46 13.99 -7.90 -18.31
N GLY A 47 13.51 -7.28 -17.23
CA GLY A 47 14.20 -6.20 -16.54
C GLY A 47 13.85 -4.78 -17.04
N ALA A 48 12.69 -4.56 -17.64
CA ALA A 48 12.22 -3.21 -18.00
C ALA A 48 11.94 -2.38 -16.72
N ILE A 49 12.74 -1.35 -16.47
CA ILE A 49 12.62 -0.45 -15.32
C ILE A 49 11.27 0.27 -15.34
N GLU A 50 10.77 0.59 -16.53
CA GLU A 50 9.48 1.26 -16.72
C GLU A 50 8.31 0.44 -16.15
N GLY A 51 8.40 -0.90 -16.21
CA GLY A 51 7.39 -1.80 -15.65
C GLY A 51 7.38 -1.77 -14.12
N ILE A 52 8.56 -1.78 -13.50
CA ILE A 52 8.72 -1.69 -12.05
C ILE A 52 8.24 -0.32 -11.57
N ALA A 53 8.72 0.75 -12.18
CA ALA A 53 8.33 2.11 -11.81
C ALA A 53 6.81 2.33 -11.94
N ALA A 54 6.16 1.74 -12.94
CA ALA A 54 4.72 1.84 -13.11
C ALA A 54 3.96 1.10 -11.99
N ALA A 55 4.36 -0.11 -11.65
CA ALA A 55 3.74 -0.89 -10.59
C ALA A 55 3.90 -0.24 -9.21
N GLU A 56 5.12 0.12 -8.84
CA GLU A 56 5.45 0.76 -7.57
C GLU A 56 4.77 2.13 -7.40
N SER A 57 4.74 2.95 -8.46
CA SER A 57 4.06 4.24 -8.40
C SER A 57 2.54 4.08 -8.25
N ALA A 58 1.95 3.00 -8.76
CA ALA A 58 0.54 2.70 -8.57
C ALA A 58 0.25 2.28 -7.14
N ASP A 59 1.07 1.43 -6.56
CA ASP A 59 0.97 1.00 -5.17
C ASP A 59 0.96 2.19 -4.22
N ASN A 60 1.96 3.06 -4.35
CA ASN A 60 2.06 4.28 -3.54
C ASN A 60 0.89 5.27 -3.76
N ALA A 61 0.29 5.33 -4.95
CA ALA A 61 -0.84 6.20 -5.23
C ALA A 61 -2.17 5.67 -4.67
N VAL A 62 -2.30 4.35 -4.52
CA VAL A 62 -3.52 3.71 -4.00
C VAL A 62 -3.69 3.97 -2.51
N VAL A 63 -2.61 4.02 -1.73
CA VAL A 63 -2.69 4.23 -0.28
C VAL A 63 -3.50 5.49 0.08
N PRO A 64 -3.14 6.71 -0.37
CA PRO A 64 -3.93 7.90 -0.09
C PRO A 64 -5.32 7.85 -0.75
N SER A 65 -5.44 7.24 -1.93
CA SER A 65 -6.73 7.15 -2.63
C SER A 65 -7.73 6.26 -1.91
N SER A 66 -7.28 5.21 -1.23
CA SER A 66 -8.14 4.30 -0.46
C SER A 66 -8.71 4.93 0.82
N LEU A 67 -8.14 6.04 1.29
CA LEU A 67 -8.67 6.81 2.41
C LEU A 67 -9.84 7.73 1.99
N VAL A 68 -9.98 8.04 0.70
CA VAL A 68 -11.09 8.87 0.22
C VAL A 68 -12.45 8.24 0.53
N PRO A 69 -12.74 6.99 0.12
CA PRO A 69 -14.01 6.35 0.48
C PRO A 69 -14.14 6.13 2.00
N LEU A 70 -13.05 5.90 2.71
CA LEU A 70 -13.05 5.77 4.17
C LEU A 70 -13.57 7.04 4.85
N PHE A 71 -13.01 8.21 4.52
CA PHE A 71 -13.40 9.47 5.14
C PHE A 71 -14.71 10.04 4.59
N ALA A 72 -14.98 9.86 3.28
CA ALA A 72 -16.18 10.40 2.66
C ALA A 72 -17.44 9.55 2.96
N LEU A 73 -17.31 8.24 3.04
CA LEU A 73 -18.44 7.30 3.13
C LEU A 73 -18.38 6.38 4.34
N GLY A 74 -17.26 6.32 5.06
CA GLY A 74 -17.04 5.33 6.12
C GLY A 74 -16.82 3.90 5.58
N ILE A 75 -16.51 3.76 4.29
CA ILE A 75 -16.33 2.46 3.63
C ILE A 75 -14.83 2.22 3.39
N PRO A 76 -14.26 1.08 3.83
CA PRO A 76 -12.84 0.81 3.63
C PRO A 76 -12.54 0.53 2.15
N GLY A 77 -11.59 1.27 1.57
CA GLY A 77 -11.09 1.03 0.21
C GLY A 77 -10.04 -0.08 0.12
N SER A 78 -9.46 -0.50 1.25
CA SER A 78 -8.42 -1.51 1.33
C SER A 78 -8.45 -2.23 2.68
N VAL A 79 -7.70 -3.34 2.80
CA VAL A 79 -7.55 -4.06 4.09
C VAL A 79 -6.96 -3.15 5.17
N ILE A 80 -5.97 -2.33 4.81
CA ILE A 80 -5.36 -1.36 5.72
C ILE A 80 -6.39 -0.32 6.18
N ALA A 81 -7.23 0.18 5.27
CA ALA A 81 -8.31 1.10 5.61
C ALA A 81 -9.34 0.46 6.56
N ALA A 82 -9.62 -0.84 6.42
CA ALA A 82 -10.51 -1.57 7.33
C ALA A 82 -9.93 -1.67 8.74
N ILE A 83 -8.61 -1.93 8.88
CA ILE A 83 -7.92 -1.94 10.16
C ILE A 83 -7.95 -0.53 10.80
N LEU A 84 -7.78 0.52 10.00
CA LEU A 84 -7.88 1.91 10.45
C LEU A 84 -9.29 2.24 10.98
N ILE A 85 -10.35 1.73 10.37
CA ILE A 85 -11.71 1.87 10.91
C ILE A 85 -11.79 1.31 12.34
N GLY A 86 -11.26 0.10 12.54
CA GLY A 86 -11.21 -0.51 13.86
C GLY A 86 -10.49 0.36 14.89
N ALA A 87 -9.32 0.92 14.51
CA ALA A 87 -8.56 1.81 15.37
C ALA A 87 -9.33 3.11 15.70
N PHE A 88 -10.04 3.69 14.75
CA PHE A 88 -10.88 4.88 14.97
C PHE A 88 -12.04 4.58 15.92
N ILE A 89 -12.73 3.46 15.72
CA ILE A 89 -13.85 3.06 16.59
C ILE A 89 -13.38 2.85 18.05
N ILE A 90 -12.23 2.23 18.27
CA ILE A 90 -11.64 2.04 19.61
C ILE A 90 -11.36 3.39 20.27
N GLN A 91 -10.98 4.41 19.50
CA GLN A 91 -10.74 5.76 19.99
C GLN A 91 -12.01 6.63 20.05
N GLY A 92 -13.19 6.06 19.80
CA GLY A 92 -14.45 6.78 19.82
C GLY A 92 -14.69 7.69 18.61
N VAL A 93 -13.93 7.50 17.52
CA VAL A 93 -14.05 8.26 16.29
C VAL A 93 -14.84 7.45 15.27
N THR A 94 -15.94 8.01 14.78
CA THR A 94 -16.74 7.39 13.74
C THR A 94 -16.26 7.86 12.36
N PRO A 95 -15.65 7.00 11.52
CA PRO A 95 -15.23 7.39 10.19
C PRO A 95 -16.46 7.67 9.30
N GLY A 96 -16.34 8.67 8.45
CA GLY A 96 -17.41 9.12 7.58
C GLY A 96 -17.41 10.62 7.37
N PRO A 97 -18.40 11.20 6.66
CA PRO A 97 -18.43 12.60 6.29
C PRO A 97 -18.46 13.56 7.49
N LEU A 98 -19.03 13.12 8.61
CA LEU A 98 -19.08 13.92 9.84
C LEU A 98 -17.70 14.12 10.48
N MET A 99 -16.74 13.26 10.20
CA MET A 99 -15.37 13.35 10.74
C MET A 99 -14.67 14.67 10.34
N PHE A 100 -14.96 15.18 9.13
CA PHE A 100 -14.41 16.46 8.68
C PHE A 100 -14.90 17.63 9.49
N VAL A 101 -16.11 17.56 10.05
CA VAL A 101 -16.75 18.63 10.82
C VAL A 101 -16.47 18.46 12.31
N GLN A 102 -16.56 17.24 12.80
CA GLN A 102 -16.45 16.96 14.25
C GLN A 102 -15.00 16.85 14.71
N GLN A 103 -14.09 16.38 13.85
CA GLN A 103 -12.69 16.14 14.19
C GLN A 103 -11.72 16.62 13.09
N PRO A 104 -11.77 17.90 12.70
CA PRO A 104 -10.93 18.43 11.63
C PRO A 104 -9.43 18.34 11.96
N GLU A 105 -9.06 18.45 13.22
CA GLU A 105 -7.67 18.35 13.67
C GLU A 105 -7.10 16.94 13.42
N LEU A 106 -7.89 15.89 13.68
CA LEU A 106 -7.49 14.52 13.43
C LEU A 106 -7.30 14.27 11.93
N VAL A 107 -8.25 14.72 11.11
CA VAL A 107 -8.17 14.59 9.64
C VAL A 107 -6.92 15.30 9.11
N ASN A 108 -6.68 16.54 9.52
CA ASN A 108 -5.49 17.29 9.13
C ASN A 108 -4.21 16.63 9.62
N GLY A 109 -4.21 16.08 10.83
CA GLY A 109 -3.10 15.32 11.39
C GLY A 109 -2.76 14.07 10.54
N ILE A 110 -3.77 13.35 10.08
CA ILE A 110 -3.59 12.19 9.20
C ILE A 110 -2.97 12.61 7.85
N TYR A 111 -3.50 13.64 7.21
CA TYR A 111 -2.92 14.14 5.95
C TYR A 111 -1.48 14.63 6.13
N LEU A 112 -1.19 15.36 7.19
CA LEU A 112 0.15 15.82 7.49
C LEU A 112 1.11 14.65 7.75
N SER A 113 0.68 13.65 8.52
CA SER A 113 1.47 12.45 8.77
C SER A 113 1.78 11.66 7.50
N MET A 114 0.85 11.60 6.55
CA MET A 114 1.07 10.97 5.25
C MET A 114 2.11 11.72 4.41
N ILE A 115 2.07 13.05 4.42
CA ILE A 115 3.09 13.87 3.73
C ILE A 115 4.45 13.64 4.38
N CYS A 116 4.55 13.69 5.69
CA CYS A 116 5.80 13.42 6.42
C CYS A 116 6.31 11.99 6.15
N ALA A 117 5.44 11.00 6.18
CA ALA A 117 5.79 9.61 5.88
C ALA A 117 6.33 9.45 4.45
N SER A 118 5.71 10.13 3.47
CA SER A 118 6.18 10.11 2.07
C SER A 118 7.56 10.73 1.91
N LEU A 119 7.81 11.83 2.60
CA LEU A 119 9.14 12.46 2.62
C LEU A 119 10.19 11.55 3.28
N LEU A 120 9.86 10.96 4.43
CA LEU A 120 10.74 10.00 5.12
C LEU A 120 11.03 8.78 4.24
N LEU A 121 10.02 8.26 3.55
CA LEU A 121 10.19 7.14 2.62
C LEU A 121 11.17 7.48 1.49
N LEU A 122 11.10 8.70 0.96
CA LEU A 122 12.04 9.18 -0.06
C LEU A 122 13.47 9.21 0.48
N PHE A 123 13.68 9.74 1.69
CA PHE A 123 15.00 9.76 2.34
C PHE A 123 15.51 8.34 2.61
N ILE A 124 14.68 7.48 3.20
CA ILE A 124 15.05 6.08 3.48
C ILE A 124 15.36 5.34 2.18
N GLY A 125 14.58 5.54 1.12
CA GLY A 125 14.81 4.93 -0.19
C GLY A 125 16.14 5.39 -0.79
N PHE A 126 16.43 6.68 -0.72
CA PHE A 126 17.67 7.24 -1.29
C PHE A 126 18.93 6.74 -0.55
N PHE A 127 18.93 6.78 0.77
CA PHE A 127 20.08 6.33 1.57
C PHE A 127 20.11 4.80 1.72
N GLY A 128 18.96 4.16 1.80
CA GLY A 128 18.81 2.71 2.01
C GLY A 128 19.08 1.88 0.75
N GLN A 129 19.03 2.45 -0.46
CA GLN A 129 19.20 1.69 -1.70
C GLN A 129 20.49 0.85 -1.75
N LYS A 130 21.59 1.34 -1.17
CA LYS A 130 22.86 0.60 -1.09
C LYS A 130 22.74 -0.63 -0.19
N ILE A 131 22.06 -0.49 0.94
CA ILE A 131 21.83 -1.56 1.91
C ILE A 131 20.86 -2.57 1.32
N PHE A 132 19.76 -2.12 0.73
CA PHE A 132 18.76 -3.01 0.11
C PHE A 132 19.30 -3.74 -1.10
N SER A 133 20.24 -3.16 -1.87
CA SER A 133 20.90 -3.85 -2.97
C SER A 133 21.77 -5.02 -2.51
N LEU A 134 22.29 -4.99 -1.27
CA LEU A 134 23.01 -6.14 -0.69
C LEU A 134 22.09 -7.36 -0.52
N LEU A 135 20.81 -7.15 -0.25
CA LEU A 135 19.81 -8.25 -0.17
C LEU A 135 19.69 -9.01 -1.48
N SER A 136 19.94 -8.38 -2.62
CA SER A 136 19.95 -9.02 -3.93
C SER A 136 21.11 -10.02 -4.11
N LEU A 137 22.15 -9.95 -3.27
CA LEU A 137 23.27 -10.88 -3.29
C LEU A 137 22.96 -12.17 -2.52
N VAL A 138 21.92 -12.15 -1.68
CA VAL A 138 21.52 -13.33 -0.90
C VAL A 138 20.81 -14.32 -1.80
N SER A 139 21.26 -15.57 -1.79
CA SER A 139 20.68 -16.62 -2.62
C SER A 139 19.22 -16.90 -2.22
N LEU A 140 18.35 -17.07 -3.21
CA LEU A 140 16.94 -17.46 -2.98
C LEU A 140 16.78 -18.73 -2.15
N ARG A 141 17.78 -19.63 -2.21
CA ARG A 141 17.80 -20.88 -1.43
C ARG A 141 17.84 -20.62 0.08
N LEU A 142 18.39 -19.49 0.51
CA LEU A 142 18.41 -19.09 1.92
C LEU A 142 17.18 -18.25 2.28
N ILE A 143 16.76 -17.36 1.39
CA ILE A 143 15.63 -16.45 1.62
C ILE A 143 14.33 -17.24 1.80
N ILE A 144 14.03 -18.20 0.92
CA ILE A 144 12.75 -18.92 0.94
C ILE A 144 12.53 -19.66 2.28
N PRO A 145 13.47 -20.48 2.77
CA PRO A 145 13.30 -21.17 4.06
C PRO A 145 13.19 -20.19 5.23
N SER A 146 13.96 -19.10 5.20
CA SER A 146 13.90 -18.09 6.25
C SER A 146 12.53 -17.39 6.32
N VAL A 147 11.97 -17.03 5.18
CA VAL A 147 10.63 -16.42 5.10
C VAL A 147 9.57 -17.38 5.62
N ILE A 148 9.59 -18.66 5.20
CA ILE A 148 8.66 -19.69 5.65
C ILE A 148 8.76 -19.87 7.17
N PHE A 149 9.98 -19.91 7.72
CA PHE A 149 10.22 -20.03 9.16
C PHE A 149 9.64 -18.86 9.95
N PHE A 150 9.90 -17.63 9.52
CA PHE A 150 9.35 -16.44 10.18
C PHE A 150 7.83 -16.35 10.05
N CYS A 151 7.26 -16.72 8.90
CA CYS A 151 5.81 -16.77 8.73
C CYS A 151 5.17 -17.82 9.65
N ALA A 152 5.79 -18.99 9.79
CA ALA A 152 5.30 -20.03 10.70
C ALA A 152 5.32 -19.57 12.17
N ILE A 153 6.42 -18.95 12.61
CA ILE A 153 6.53 -18.38 13.96
C ILE A 153 5.48 -17.28 14.15
N GLY A 154 5.34 -16.34 13.23
CA GLY A 154 4.37 -15.27 13.31
C GLY A 154 2.93 -15.78 13.39
N SER A 155 2.59 -16.77 12.60
CA SER A 155 1.28 -17.43 12.62
C SER A 155 1.02 -18.17 13.94
N TYR A 156 2.04 -18.85 14.45
CA TYR A 156 1.95 -19.56 15.75
C TYR A 156 1.72 -18.58 16.91
N LEU A 157 2.45 -17.49 16.95
CA LEU A 157 2.30 -16.45 17.97
C LEU A 157 0.91 -15.79 17.93
N GLN A 158 0.35 -15.56 16.76
CA GLN A 158 -1.02 -15.07 16.63
C GLN A 158 -2.05 -16.09 17.11
N GLY A 159 -1.86 -17.37 16.81
CA GLY A 159 -2.72 -18.45 17.29
C GLY A 159 -2.74 -18.54 18.82
N LEU A 160 -1.59 -18.42 19.47
CA LEU A 160 -1.49 -18.40 20.94
C LEU A 160 -2.21 -17.17 21.54
N SER A 161 -2.09 -16.00 20.93
CA SER A 161 -2.79 -14.79 21.38
C SER A 161 -4.31 -14.95 21.32
N LEU A 162 -4.85 -15.59 20.28
CA LEU A 162 -6.29 -15.86 20.15
C LEU A 162 -6.79 -16.87 21.18
N ILE A 163 -6.01 -17.90 21.51
CA ILE A 163 -6.36 -18.88 22.54
C ILE A 163 -6.43 -18.20 23.91
N HIS A 164 -5.51 -17.28 24.21
CA HIS A 164 -5.48 -16.57 25.49
C HIS A 164 -6.64 -15.58 25.68
N ILE A 165 -7.18 -15.03 24.57
CA ILE A 165 -8.34 -14.13 24.58
C ILE A 165 -9.65 -14.91 24.71
N SER A 166 -9.69 -16.17 24.30
CA SER A 166 -10.89 -17.02 24.30
C SER A 166 -11.08 -17.86 25.57
N GLU A 167 -10.13 -17.85 26.53
CA GLU A 167 -10.34 -18.46 27.83
C GLU A 167 -11.16 -17.52 28.71
N PRO A 168 -12.45 -17.81 29.00
CA PRO A 168 -13.21 -17.09 30.01
C PRO A 168 -12.66 -17.48 31.40
N THR A 169 -12.13 -16.49 32.13
CA THR A 169 -11.85 -16.59 33.55
C THR A 169 -13.14 -16.72 34.35
#